data_8dcfe5eb2ae2e0c4f9d69779aa4fa3a3
#
_entry.id   8dcfe5eb2ae2e0c4f9d69779aa4fa3a3
#
_cell.length_a   1.000
_cell.length_b   1.000
_cell.length_c   1.000
_cell.angle_alpha   90.00
_cell.angle_beta   90.00
_cell.angle_gamma   90.00
#
_symmetry.space_group_name_H-M   'P 1'
#
loop_
_entity.id
_entity.type
_entity.pdbx_description
1 polymer ?
#
loop_
_entity_poly.entity_id
_entity_poly.type
_entity_poly.pdbx_seq_one_letter_code
_entity_poly.pdbx_strand_id
1 'polypeptide(L)'
;ERSGDAGDRDADGRRGRDQGVSLREAIGHVLRDLRTKDRKTLREVSEKAGVSLGYLSEVERGQKEASSELLSSIADSLGVGTAQMLRMVADYIESMED
;
A
#
# COMPACT_ATOMS: atom_id res chain seq x y z
N GLU A 1 -20.22 -12.50 4.85
CA GLU A 1 -20.21 -12.52 5.43
C GLU A 1 -20.09 -12.58 5.36
N ARG A 2 -20.13 -12.52 5.09
CA ARG A 2 -19.98 -12.31 5.53
C ARG A 2 -19.87 -12.28 5.62
N SER A 3 -19.91 -12.11 5.22
CA SER A 3 -19.74 -11.94 5.79
C SER A 3 -19.62 -11.75 6.03
N GLY A 4 -19.87 -11.35 5.91
CA GLY A 4 -19.45 -11.14 6.62
C GLY A 4 -19.40 -10.64 6.71
N ASP A 5 -19.09 -10.60 6.52
CA ASP A 5 -18.99 -10.10 7.10
C ASP A 5 -18.98 -9.69 7.16
N ALA A 6 -19.15 -9.53 6.83
CA ALA A 6 -18.94 -9.21 7.34
C ALA A 6 -18.78 -8.84 7.50
N GLY A 7 -19.16 -8.48 7.44
CA GLY A 7 -18.71 -8.21 8.13
C GLY A 7 -18.56 -7.64 8.14
N ASP A 8 -18.32 -7.40 8.07
CA ASP A 8 -18.05 -6.93 8.61
C ASP A 8 -17.99 -6.40 8.72
N ARG A 9 -17.89 -6.10 8.70
CA ARG A 9 -17.63 -5.73 9.23
C ARG A 9 -17.45 -5.28 9.67
N ASP A 10 -17.52 -4.95 9.31
CA ASP A 10 -17.20 -4.67 10.12
C ASP A 10 -17.06 -4.49 10.38
N ALA A 11 -17.03 -4.10 10.26
CA ALA A 11 -16.60 -4.14 10.91
C ALA A 11 -16.34 -3.88 11.08
N ASP A 12 -16.40 -3.82 11.08
CA ASP A 12 -15.90 -3.68 11.67
C ASP A 12 -15.42 -3.40 11.93
N GLY A 13 -15.44 -3.05 11.84
CA GLY A 13 -14.58 -3.02 12.40
C GLY A 13 -14.30 -2.70 12.68
N ARG A 14 -14.23 -2.65 12.95
CA ARG A 14 -13.73 -2.59 13.55
C ARG A 14 -13.38 -2.68 14.10
N ARG A 15 -13.43 -2.88 14.14
CA ARG A 15 -12.76 -3.02 14.70
C ARG A 15 -12.10 -2.85 15.03
N GLY A 16 -11.89 -2.70 14.90
CA GLY A 16 -10.96 -2.60 15.21
C GLY A 16 -10.51 -2.18 15.19
N ARG A 17 -10.45 -2.38 14.98
CA ARG A 17 -9.74 -1.88 14.87
C ARG A 17 -9.20 -1.12 15.03
N ASP A 18 -9.20 -0.92 14.97
CA ASP A 18 -8.55 0.08 15.22
C ASP A 18 -7.23 0.19 15.57
N GLN A 19 -6.68 -0.53 15.89
CA GLN A 19 -5.47 -0.59 16.46
C GLN A 19 -4.41 -0.71 15.47
N GLY A 20 -4.01 -1.19 14.65
CA GLY A 20 -2.92 -1.22 13.71
C GLY A 20 -3.25 -0.38 12.50
N VAL A 21 -2.37 -0.33 11.52
CA VAL A 21 -2.62 0.37 10.28
C VAL A 21 -3.38 -0.54 9.33
N SER A 22 -4.15 0.04 8.43
CA SER A 22 -4.79 -0.74 7.39
C SER A 22 -3.75 -1.22 6.39
N LEU A 23 -4.08 -2.25 5.64
CA LEU A 23 -3.17 -2.75 4.62
C LEU A 23 -2.88 -1.69 3.58
N ARG A 24 -3.90 -0.91 3.19
CA ARG A 24 -3.70 0.19 2.24
C ARG A 24 -2.69 1.21 2.76
N GLU A 25 -2.79 1.55 4.03
CA GLU A 25 -1.87 2.50 4.64
C GLU A 25 -0.46 1.93 4.71
N ALA A 26 -0.33 0.68 5.05
CA ALA A 26 0.97 0.03 5.13
C ALA A 26 1.64 -0.03 3.75
N ILE A 27 0.89 -0.42 2.74
CA ILE A 27 1.41 -0.46 1.38
C ILE A 27 1.81 0.94 0.94
N GLY A 28 0.95 1.93 1.18
CA GLY A 28 1.25 3.31 0.79
C GLY A 28 2.52 3.82 1.45
N HIS A 29 2.69 3.52 2.73
CA HIS A 29 3.87 3.94 3.46
C HIS A 29 5.15 3.34 2.85
N VAL A 30 5.12 2.04 2.57
CA VAL A 30 6.30 1.37 2.02
C VAL A 30 6.64 1.92 0.63
N LEU A 31 5.62 2.11 -0.20
CA LEU A 31 5.85 2.65 -1.54
C LEU A 31 6.44 4.05 -1.48
N ARG A 32 5.91 4.89 -0.60
CA ARG A 32 6.43 6.25 -0.44
C ARG A 32 7.87 6.22 0.07
N ASP A 33 8.15 5.34 1.03
CA ASP A 33 9.48 5.22 1.60
C ASP A 33 10.49 4.80 0.52
N LEU A 34 10.13 3.80 -0.28
CA LEU A 34 10.99 3.35 -1.38
C LEU A 34 11.22 4.48 -2.38
N ARG A 35 10.16 5.20 -2.72
CA ARG A 35 10.27 6.29 -3.70
C ARG A 35 11.17 7.41 -3.19
N THR A 36 10.95 7.84 -1.94
CA THR A 36 11.71 8.97 -1.40
C THR A 36 13.17 8.61 -1.17
N LYS A 37 13.45 7.37 -0.77
CA LYS A 37 14.83 6.93 -0.61
C LYS A 37 15.56 6.92 -1.95
N ASP A 38 14.87 6.64 -3.03
CA ASP A 38 15.43 6.63 -4.36
C ASP A 38 15.37 8.02 -5.01
N ARG A 39 14.88 9.00 -4.28
CA ARG A 39 14.81 10.40 -4.72
C ARG A 39 13.99 10.57 -5.99
N LYS A 40 12.95 9.78 -6.14
CA LYS A 40 12.08 9.87 -7.30
C LYS A 40 10.84 10.68 -6.98
N THR A 41 10.37 11.42 -7.97
CA THR A 41 9.12 12.18 -7.81
C THR A 41 7.94 11.26 -8.07
N LEU A 42 6.76 11.69 -7.60
CA LEU A 42 5.54 10.97 -7.93
C LEU A 42 5.35 10.84 -9.44
N ARG A 43 5.67 11.92 -10.17
CA ARG A 43 5.52 11.91 -11.62
C ARG A 43 6.42 10.87 -12.27
N GLU A 44 7.67 10.80 -11.84
CA GLU A 44 8.60 9.83 -12.40
C GLU A 44 8.10 8.40 -12.22
N VAL A 45 7.64 8.10 -11.02
CA VAL A 45 7.15 6.75 -10.72
C VAL A 45 5.84 6.48 -11.46
N SER A 46 4.94 7.46 -11.50
CA SER A 46 3.67 7.27 -12.19
C SER A 46 3.89 6.99 -13.68
N GLU A 47 4.80 7.71 -14.29
CA GLU A 47 5.10 7.51 -15.71
C GLU A 47 5.73 6.14 -15.96
N LYS A 48 6.68 5.76 -15.13
CA LYS A 48 7.37 4.49 -15.30
C LYS A 48 6.43 3.30 -15.03
N ALA A 49 5.56 3.44 -14.05
CA ALA A 49 4.63 2.38 -13.70
C ALA A 49 3.39 2.36 -14.59
N GLY A 50 3.17 3.40 -15.38
CA GLY A 50 2.01 3.45 -16.26
C GLY A 50 0.71 3.73 -15.53
N VAL A 51 0.77 4.49 -14.44
CA VAL A 51 -0.43 4.86 -13.68
C VAL A 51 -0.54 6.38 -13.64
N SER A 52 -1.74 6.88 -13.36
CA SER A 52 -1.91 8.32 -13.26
C SER A 52 -1.26 8.85 -11.98
N LEU A 53 -0.85 10.10 -12.03
CA LEU A 53 -0.25 10.76 -10.88
C LEU A 53 -1.21 10.80 -9.69
N GLY A 54 -2.47 11.13 -9.95
CA GLY A 54 -3.47 11.18 -8.89
C GLY A 54 -3.70 9.83 -8.24
N TYR A 55 -3.76 8.78 -9.07
CA TYR A 55 -3.93 7.43 -8.55
C TYR A 55 -2.77 7.04 -7.63
N LEU A 56 -1.54 7.26 -8.09
CA LEU A 56 -0.36 6.92 -7.30
C LEU A 56 -0.34 7.70 -6.00
N SER A 57 -0.68 8.98 -6.05
CA SER A 57 -0.75 9.82 -4.86
C SER A 57 -1.73 9.26 -3.85
N GLU A 58 -2.91 8.82 -4.31
CA GLU A 58 -3.92 8.27 -3.41
C GLU A 58 -3.49 6.93 -2.83
N VAL A 59 -2.81 6.11 -3.63
CA VAL A 59 -2.28 4.83 -3.13
C VAL A 59 -1.25 5.09 -2.04
N GLU A 60 -0.35 6.04 -2.24
CA GLU A 60 0.67 6.36 -1.23
C GLU A 60 0.05 6.87 0.06
N ARG A 61 -1.07 7.59 -0.03
CA ARG A 61 -1.72 8.11 1.16
C ARG A 61 -2.66 7.10 1.81
N GLY A 62 -2.75 5.89 1.26
CA GLY A 62 -3.60 4.86 1.82
C GLY A 62 -5.08 5.09 1.53
N GLN A 63 -5.39 5.93 0.56
CA GLN A 63 -6.78 6.27 0.24
C GLN A 63 -7.35 5.43 -0.88
N LYS A 64 -6.52 4.63 -1.55
CA LYS A 64 -6.96 3.80 -2.64
C LYS A 64 -6.18 2.50 -2.65
N GLU A 65 -6.85 1.41 -2.98
CA GLU A 65 -6.19 0.12 -3.11
C GLU A 65 -5.64 -0.03 -4.51
N ALA A 66 -4.43 -0.58 -4.60
CA ALA A 66 -3.84 -0.89 -5.89
C ALA A 66 -4.17 -2.34 -6.24
N SER A 67 -4.53 -2.57 -7.50
CA SER A 67 -4.69 -3.94 -7.98
C SER A 67 -3.34 -4.64 -7.95
N SER A 68 -3.36 -5.98 -8.01
CA SER A 68 -2.12 -6.76 -8.00
C SER A 68 -1.19 -6.35 -9.13
N GLU A 69 -1.74 -6.19 -10.32
CA GLU A 69 -0.93 -5.81 -11.49
C GLU A 69 -0.31 -4.43 -11.32
N LEU A 70 -1.11 -3.48 -10.84
CA LEU A 70 -0.59 -2.11 -10.66
C LEU A 70 0.41 -2.06 -9.54
N LEU A 71 0.18 -2.83 -8.46
CA LEU A 71 1.12 -2.87 -7.35
C LEU A 71 2.46 -3.42 -7.81
N SER A 72 2.44 -4.50 -8.61
CA SER A 72 3.67 -5.06 -9.16
C SER A 72 4.38 -4.07 -10.08
N SER A 73 3.62 -3.33 -10.90
CA SER A 73 4.21 -2.32 -11.78
C SER A 73 4.87 -1.20 -10.99
N ILE A 74 4.22 -0.77 -9.92
CA ILE A 74 4.78 0.29 -9.08
C ILE A 74 6.06 -0.19 -8.39
N ALA A 75 6.02 -1.40 -7.80
CA ALA A 75 7.20 -1.96 -7.15
C ALA A 75 8.36 -2.08 -8.14
N ASP A 76 8.06 -2.57 -9.35
CA ASP A 76 9.06 -2.73 -10.39
C ASP A 76 9.67 -1.38 -10.77
N SER A 77 8.84 -0.35 -10.87
CA SER A 77 9.32 0.99 -11.20
C SER A 77 10.24 1.54 -10.11
N LEU A 78 10.13 1.01 -8.89
CA LEU A 78 10.97 1.41 -7.77
C LEU A 78 12.18 0.49 -7.61
N GLY A 79 12.36 -0.46 -8.52
CA GLY A 79 13.53 -1.34 -8.51
C GLY A 79 13.47 -2.48 -7.53
N VAL A 80 12.30 -2.82 -7.02
CA VAL A 80 12.16 -3.94 -6.09
C VAL A 80 11.19 -4.95 -6.64
N GLY A 81 11.38 -6.21 -6.28
CA GLY A 81 10.43 -7.24 -6.65
C GLY A 81 9.20 -7.18 -5.76
N THR A 82 8.10 -7.72 -6.28
CA THR A 82 6.85 -7.75 -5.53
C THR A 82 7.02 -8.44 -4.19
N ALA A 83 7.72 -9.59 -4.17
CA ALA A 83 7.91 -10.32 -2.92
C ALA A 83 8.67 -9.50 -1.89
N GLN A 84 9.72 -8.82 -2.33
CA GLN A 84 10.49 -7.97 -1.43
C GLN A 84 9.63 -6.84 -0.88
N MET A 85 8.86 -6.20 -1.74
CA MET A 85 7.97 -5.12 -1.32
C MET A 85 6.96 -5.63 -0.29
N LEU A 86 6.39 -6.82 -0.52
CA LEU A 86 5.43 -7.39 0.42
C LEU A 86 6.08 -7.73 1.77
N ARG A 87 7.32 -8.19 1.76
CA ARG A 87 8.04 -8.43 3.01
C ARG A 87 8.23 -7.14 3.80
N MET A 88 8.52 -6.04 3.09
CA MET A 88 8.66 -4.74 3.73
C MET A 88 7.35 -4.27 4.32
N VAL A 89 6.24 -4.53 3.61
CA VAL A 89 4.91 -4.21 4.13
C VAL A 89 4.63 -5.02 5.39
N ALA A 90 4.94 -6.31 5.36
CA ALA A 90 4.73 -7.16 6.53
C ALA A 90 5.55 -6.67 7.73
N ASP A 91 6.81 -6.32 7.50
CA ASP A 91 7.66 -5.80 8.57
C ASP A 91 7.11 -4.51 9.16
N TYR A 92 6.62 -3.63 8.29
CA TYR A 92 6.04 -2.37 8.76
C TYR A 92 4.81 -2.63 9.64
N ILE A 93 3.93 -3.53 9.17
CA ILE A 93 2.73 -3.85 9.94
C ILE A 93 3.11 -4.43 11.30
N GLU A 94 4.08 -5.36 11.32
CA GLU A 94 4.52 -5.96 12.58
C GLU A 94 5.04 -4.91 13.55
N SER A 95 5.78 -3.91 13.04
CA SER A 95 6.31 -2.87 13.91
C SER A 95 5.20 -2.00 14.50
N MET A 96 4.04 -1.95 13.84
CA MET A 96 2.93 -1.15 14.31
C MET A 96 1.95 -1.91 15.19
N GLU A 97 2.05 -3.24 15.20
CA GLU A 97 1.11 -4.07 15.97
C GLU A 97 1.51 -4.26 17.42
N ASP A 98 2.69 -3.88 17.79
CA ASP A 98 3.16 -4.05 19.18
C ASP A 98 2.54 -3.08 20.18
#